data_505ea98e7f0f753815b89a43eafb2c0b
#
_entry.id   505ea98e7f0f753815b89a43eafb2c0b
#
_cell.length_a   1.000
_cell.length_b   1.000
_cell.length_c   1.000
_cell.angle_alpha   90.00
_cell.angle_beta   90.00
_cell.angle_gamma   90.00
#
_symmetry.space_group_name_H-M   'P 1'
#
loop_
_entity.id
_entity.type
_entity.pdbx_description
1 polymer ?
#
loop_
_entity_poly.entity_id
_entity_poly.type
_entity_poly.pdbx_seq_one_letter_code
_entity_poly.pdbx_strand_id
1 'polypeptide(L)'
;KMLLQQGFITKEKYVRLVRSDELSADELAGFIERQIVETRQSTKAVATILKEALPDTEIVYVKAGNVSNFRQTYELLKVREMNDLHHAKDAYLNIVVGNAYFVKFTKNAAWFIRNNPGRSYNLKRMFEFDIERSGEIAWKAGNKGSIVTVKKVMQKNNILVTRKAYEVKGGLFDQQIMKKGKGQVPIKGNDERLANIEKYGGYNKAAGTYFMLVKSLDKKGKEIRTIEFVPLYLKNQIEINHESAIQYLTQERGLNSPEILLSKIKIDTLFKVDGFKMWLSGRTGNQLIFKGANQLILSHQEAAILKGVVKYVNRKNENKDAKLSERDGMTEEKLLQLYDTFLDKLSNTVYSIRLSAQIKTLTEKRAKFIGLSNEDQCIVLNEILHMFQCQSGSANLKLIGGPGSAGILVMNNNITACKQISVINQSPTGIYEKEIDLMKL
;
A
#
# COMPACT_ATOMS: atom_id res chain seq x y z
N LYS A 1 32.05 26.50 -3.06
CA LYS A 1 32.34 27.62 -3.99
C LYS A 1 31.94 27.26 -5.43
N MET A 2 32.41 26.11 -5.95
CA MET A 2 32.08 25.63 -7.31
C MET A 2 30.56 25.59 -7.59
N LEU A 3 29.76 25.07 -6.68
CA LEU A 3 28.28 25.01 -6.86
C LEU A 3 27.64 26.40 -6.93
N LEU A 4 28.18 27.40 -6.23
CA LEU A 4 27.72 28.77 -6.34
C LEU A 4 28.10 29.38 -7.70
N GLN A 5 29.34 29.15 -8.17
CA GLN A 5 29.79 29.63 -9.47
C GLN A 5 29.03 29.03 -10.64
N GLN A 6 28.56 27.79 -10.49
CA GLN A 6 27.75 27.09 -11.48
C GLN A 6 26.24 27.38 -11.36
N GLY A 7 25.82 28.23 -10.40
CA GLY A 7 24.40 28.58 -10.23
C GLY A 7 23.51 27.49 -9.59
N PHE A 8 24.10 26.40 -9.08
CA PHE A 8 23.33 25.34 -8.43
C PHE A 8 22.84 25.69 -7.02
N ILE A 9 23.44 26.68 -6.39
CA ILE A 9 23.03 27.21 -5.08
C ILE A 9 23.07 28.74 -5.08
N THR A 10 22.19 29.37 -4.28
CA THR A 10 22.19 30.82 -4.10
C THR A 10 23.35 31.28 -3.19
N LYS A 11 23.67 32.57 -3.25
CA LYS A 11 24.70 33.17 -2.38
C LYS A 11 24.36 32.98 -0.91
N GLU A 12 23.10 33.16 -0.52
CA GLU A 12 22.62 32.95 0.86
C GLU A 12 22.81 31.50 1.31
N LYS A 13 22.52 30.55 0.43
CA LYS A 13 22.73 29.12 0.72
C LYS A 13 24.20 28.79 0.87
N TYR A 14 25.06 29.37 0.02
CA TYR A 14 26.51 29.21 0.15
C TYR A 14 27.04 29.77 1.48
N VAL A 15 26.66 30.99 1.85
CA VAL A 15 27.07 31.63 3.14
C VAL A 15 26.65 30.75 4.32
N ARG A 16 25.45 30.22 4.33
CA ARG A 16 24.98 29.30 5.38
C ARG A 16 25.77 28.00 5.45
N LEU A 17 26.20 27.46 4.30
CA LEU A 17 26.95 26.19 4.24
C LEU A 17 28.42 26.35 4.70
N VAL A 18 29.04 27.53 4.53
CA VAL A 18 30.44 27.78 4.92
C VAL A 18 30.56 28.52 6.24
N ARG A 19 29.42 28.79 6.89
CA ARG A 19 29.40 29.50 8.17
C ARG A 19 30.10 28.65 9.24
N SER A 20 31.07 29.23 9.93
CA SER A 20 31.81 28.66 11.07
C SER A 20 31.23 29.06 12.43
N ASP A 21 30.47 30.16 12.47
CA ASP A 21 29.95 30.71 13.72
C ASP A 21 28.77 29.92 14.25
N GLU A 22 28.64 29.86 15.56
CA GLU A 22 27.49 29.27 16.22
C GLU A 22 26.19 30.04 15.91
N LEU A 23 25.07 29.33 15.90
CA LEU A 23 23.75 29.95 15.72
C LEU A 23 23.42 30.80 16.96
N SER A 24 22.94 32.02 16.76
CA SER A 24 22.39 32.82 17.85
C SER A 24 21.17 32.14 18.49
N ALA A 25 20.82 32.51 19.72
CA ALA A 25 19.64 31.94 20.39
C ALA A 25 18.34 32.13 19.60
N ASP A 26 18.20 33.28 18.91
CA ASP A 26 17.02 33.54 18.07
C ASP A 26 17.01 32.69 16.77
N GLU A 27 18.15 32.52 16.12
CA GLU A 27 18.27 31.67 14.95
C GLU A 27 18.04 30.21 15.29
N LEU A 28 18.58 29.76 16.43
CA LEU A 28 18.35 28.40 16.94
C LEU A 28 16.89 28.19 17.33
N ALA A 29 16.26 29.15 18.00
CA ALA A 29 14.85 29.15 18.34
C ALA A 29 13.99 29.04 17.08
N GLY A 30 14.25 29.88 16.08
CA GLY A 30 13.53 29.81 14.79
C GLY A 30 13.80 28.54 13.99
N PHE A 31 14.98 27.92 14.12
CA PHE A 31 15.28 26.63 13.53
C PHE A 31 14.47 25.52 14.20
N ILE A 32 14.44 25.45 15.52
CA ILE A 32 13.73 24.44 16.29
C ILE A 32 12.23 24.59 16.10
N GLU A 33 11.70 25.81 16.12
CA GLU A 33 10.28 26.08 15.84
C GLU A 33 9.87 25.48 14.48
N ARG A 34 10.67 25.70 13.43
CA ARG A 34 10.44 25.07 12.11
C ARG A 34 10.56 23.54 12.12
N GLN A 35 11.26 22.93 13.06
CA GLN A 35 11.33 21.48 13.20
C GLN A 35 10.11 20.90 13.92
N ILE A 36 9.44 21.68 14.75
CA ILE A 36 8.31 21.25 15.56
C ILE A 36 6.98 21.55 14.85
N VAL A 37 6.89 22.71 14.17
CA VAL A 37 5.65 23.14 13.53
C VAL A 37 5.50 22.51 12.14
N GLU A 38 4.36 21.87 11.89
CA GLU A 38 3.96 21.40 10.58
C GLU A 38 3.42 22.58 9.75
N THR A 39 3.97 22.75 8.55
CA THR A 39 3.62 23.86 7.66
C THR A 39 2.62 23.48 6.56
N ARG A 40 2.28 22.21 6.40
CA ARG A 40 1.31 21.77 5.40
C ARG A 40 -0.10 22.25 5.72
N GLN A 41 -0.77 22.87 4.75
CA GLN A 41 -2.11 23.41 4.93
C GLN A 41 -3.14 22.35 5.34
N SER A 42 -3.05 21.15 4.78
CA SER A 42 -3.91 20.02 5.16
C SER A 42 -3.77 19.63 6.64
N THR A 43 -2.53 19.56 7.13
CA THR A 43 -2.25 19.26 8.55
C THR A 43 -2.77 20.35 9.47
N LYS A 44 -2.62 21.63 9.08
CA LYS A 44 -3.18 22.76 9.82
C LYS A 44 -4.71 22.71 9.88
N ALA A 45 -5.37 22.45 8.74
CA ALA A 45 -6.83 22.35 8.69
C ALA A 45 -7.35 21.20 9.60
N VAL A 46 -6.72 20.02 9.55
CA VAL A 46 -7.07 18.91 10.44
C VAL A 46 -6.85 19.27 11.91
N ALA A 47 -5.74 19.91 12.24
CA ALA A 47 -5.49 20.31 13.62
C ALA A 47 -6.48 21.37 14.11
N THR A 48 -6.93 22.29 13.26
CA THR A 48 -7.99 23.25 13.60
C THR A 48 -9.31 22.54 13.91
N ILE A 49 -9.73 21.62 13.04
CA ILE A 49 -10.94 20.79 13.23
C ILE A 49 -10.85 19.99 14.55
N LEU A 50 -9.70 19.37 14.83
CA LEU A 50 -9.51 18.62 16.06
C LEU A 50 -9.54 19.50 17.31
N LYS A 51 -8.97 20.71 17.27
CA LYS A 51 -9.02 21.67 18.39
C LYS A 51 -10.43 22.15 18.68
N GLU A 52 -11.22 22.37 17.64
CA GLU A 52 -12.64 22.77 17.77
C GLU A 52 -13.49 21.63 18.34
N ALA A 53 -13.25 20.39 17.85
CA ALA A 53 -14.00 19.22 18.30
C ALA A 53 -13.58 18.70 19.68
N LEU A 54 -12.34 18.92 20.08
CA LEU A 54 -11.71 18.39 21.31
C LEU A 54 -10.95 19.52 22.04
N PRO A 55 -11.65 20.52 22.61
CA PRO A 55 -11.01 21.73 23.15
C PRO A 55 -10.07 21.45 24.32
N ASP A 56 -10.32 20.42 25.10
CA ASP A 56 -9.50 20.03 26.25
C ASP A 56 -8.32 19.11 25.88
N THR A 57 -8.17 18.77 24.59
CA THR A 57 -7.11 17.86 24.12
C THR A 57 -5.94 18.63 23.52
N GLU A 58 -4.74 18.32 23.99
CA GLU A 58 -3.51 18.89 23.44
C GLU A 58 -3.18 18.28 22.08
N ILE A 59 -3.01 19.12 21.06
CA ILE A 59 -2.63 18.69 19.71
C ILE A 59 -1.12 18.89 19.50
N VAL A 60 -0.42 17.78 19.34
CA VAL A 60 1.04 17.74 19.14
C VAL A 60 1.36 17.51 17.67
N TYR A 61 2.17 18.39 17.09
CA TYR A 61 2.66 18.25 15.72
C TYR A 61 3.94 17.43 15.69
N VAL A 62 4.05 16.52 14.73
CA VAL A 62 5.25 15.72 14.51
C VAL A 62 5.72 15.84 13.07
N LYS A 63 6.97 16.24 12.89
CA LYS A 63 7.56 16.34 11.56
C LYS A 63 8.09 14.98 11.12
N ALA A 64 7.69 14.52 9.93
CA ALA A 64 8.11 13.23 9.37
C ALA A 64 9.64 13.06 9.31
N GLY A 65 10.39 14.17 9.10
CA GLY A 65 11.85 14.16 9.15
C GLY A 65 12.43 13.75 10.50
N ASN A 66 11.79 14.15 11.61
CA ASN A 66 12.23 13.78 12.96
C ASN A 66 12.07 12.28 13.20
N VAL A 67 10.95 11.69 12.73
CA VAL A 67 10.74 10.25 12.80
C VAL A 67 11.71 9.49 11.89
N SER A 68 12.03 10.02 10.71
CA SER A 68 13.04 9.46 9.83
C SER A 68 14.44 9.43 10.47
N ASN A 69 14.84 10.53 11.12
CA ASN A 69 16.10 10.60 11.85
C ASN A 69 16.14 9.61 13.02
N PHE A 70 15.05 9.52 13.78
CA PHE A 70 14.92 8.54 14.87
C PHE A 70 15.08 7.09 14.36
N ARG A 71 14.45 6.77 13.23
CA ARG A 71 14.60 5.44 12.59
C ARG A 71 16.05 5.17 12.21
N GLN A 72 16.76 6.15 11.66
CA GLN A 72 18.16 6.00 11.27
C GLN A 72 19.06 5.78 12.49
N THR A 73 18.86 6.59 13.56
CA THR A 73 19.64 6.49 14.79
C THR A 73 19.52 5.10 15.45
N TYR A 74 18.33 4.51 15.42
CA TYR A 74 18.07 3.22 16.08
C TYR A 74 17.95 2.03 15.13
N GLU A 75 18.33 2.22 13.85
CA GLU A 75 18.32 1.19 12.80
C GLU A 75 16.95 0.51 12.62
N LEU A 76 15.86 1.28 12.80
CA LEU A 76 14.50 0.79 12.65
C LEU A 76 14.12 0.71 11.17
N LEU A 77 14.22 -0.47 10.60
CA LEU A 77 14.01 -0.73 9.18
C LEU A 77 12.58 -0.37 8.74
N LYS A 78 12.47 0.26 7.55
CA LYS A 78 11.22 0.51 6.85
C LYS A 78 11.30 -0.04 5.43
N VAL A 79 10.43 -0.99 5.12
CA VAL A 79 10.27 -1.57 3.77
C VAL A 79 8.80 -1.42 3.39
N ARG A 80 8.53 -0.47 2.49
CA ARG A 80 7.15 -0.11 2.07
C ARG A 80 6.54 -1.19 1.19
N GLU A 81 7.38 -1.86 0.45
CA GLU A 81 7.03 -2.84 -0.57
C GLU A 81 6.63 -4.19 0.05
N MET A 82 7.03 -4.44 1.30
CA MET A 82 6.76 -5.69 1.99
C MET A 82 5.29 -5.84 2.41
N ASN A 83 4.75 -4.82 3.11
CA ASN A 83 3.36 -4.77 3.55
C ASN A 83 3.00 -3.37 4.07
N ASP A 84 1.70 -3.15 4.39
CA ASP A 84 1.20 -1.86 4.87
C ASP A 84 1.43 -1.62 6.38
N LEU A 85 2.02 -2.58 7.10
CA LEU A 85 2.30 -2.48 8.54
C LEU A 85 3.25 -1.29 8.86
N HIS A 86 4.02 -0.84 7.89
CA HIS A 86 4.87 0.36 8.04
C HIS A 86 4.07 1.62 8.37
N HIS A 87 2.80 1.73 7.98
CA HIS A 87 1.93 2.85 8.35
C HIS A 87 1.62 2.83 9.85
N ALA A 88 1.26 1.69 10.41
CA ALA A 88 1.02 1.54 11.86
C ALA A 88 2.31 1.80 12.67
N LYS A 89 3.44 1.31 12.17
CA LYS A 89 4.75 1.53 12.79
C LYS A 89 5.16 3.01 12.74
N ASP A 90 4.90 3.71 11.64
CA ASP A 90 5.14 5.15 11.54
C ASP A 90 4.20 5.95 12.47
N ALA A 91 2.93 5.58 12.57
CA ALA A 91 1.99 6.21 13.49
C ALA A 91 2.47 6.08 14.95
N TYR A 92 2.90 4.89 15.37
CA TYR A 92 3.46 4.67 16.69
C TYR A 92 4.72 5.51 16.92
N LEU A 93 5.64 5.56 15.97
CA LEU A 93 6.85 6.37 16.09
C LEU A 93 6.56 7.87 16.11
N ASN A 94 5.50 8.33 15.41
CA ASN A 94 5.04 9.71 15.53
C ASN A 94 4.62 10.04 16.96
N ILE A 95 3.94 9.14 17.66
CA ILE A 95 3.56 9.33 19.07
C ILE A 95 4.83 9.43 19.94
N VAL A 96 5.74 8.47 19.81
CA VAL A 96 6.98 8.43 20.62
C VAL A 96 7.83 9.68 20.41
N VAL A 97 8.13 10.00 19.15
CA VAL A 97 8.98 11.15 18.79
C VAL A 97 8.28 12.46 19.11
N GLY A 98 6.98 12.55 18.83
CA GLY A 98 6.17 13.74 19.11
C GLY A 98 6.15 14.07 20.60
N ASN A 99 5.88 13.10 21.44
CA ASN A 99 5.88 13.28 22.89
C ASN A 99 7.26 13.71 23.41
N ALA A 100 8.33 13.08 22.92
CA ALA A 100 9.69 13.48 23.31
C ALA A 100 10.01 14.94 22.95
N TYR A 101 9.65 15.40 21.75
CA TYR A 101 9.82 16.80 21.36
C TYR A 101 8.92 17.74 22.17
N PHE A 102 7.68 17.37 22.41
CA PHE A 102 6.74 18.16 23.18
C PHE A 102 7.20 18.37 24.64
N VAL A 103 7.62 17.31 25.33
CA VAL A 103 8.10 17.37 26.70
C VAL A 103 9.40 18.17 26.77
N LYS A 104 10.32 17.97 25.81
CA LYS A 104 11.61 18.70 25.81
C LYS A 104 11.47 20.21 25.58
N PHE A 105 10.64 20.60 24.60
CA PHE A 105 10.62 21.99 24.13
C PHE A 105 9.37 22.76 24.52
N THR A 106 8.36 22.13 25.09
CA THR A 106 7.09 22.76 25.47
C THR A 106 6.28 23.32 24.29
N LYS A 107 5.13 23.93 24.60
CA LYS A 107 4.27 24.59 23.59
C LYS A 107 4.99 25.77 22.90
N ASN A 108 5.99 26.36 23.51
CA ASN A 108 6.76 27.48 22.98
C ASN A 108 8.27 27.19 23.03
N ALA A 109 8.74 26.48 22.02
CA ALA A 109 10.15 26.13 21.90
C ALA A 109 11.05 27.33 21.82
N ALA A 110 10.62 28.42 21.15
CA ALA A 110 11.38 29.66 21.06
C ALA A 110 11.57 30.28 22.43
N TRP A 111 10.51 30.38 23.24
CA TRP A 111 10.60 30.86 24.60
C TRP A 111 11.54 30.01 25.46
N PHE A 112 11.41 28.66 25.35
CA PHE A 112 12.27 27.75 26.12
C PHE A 112 13.74 27.94 25.82
N ILE A 113 14.11 28.08 24.54
CA ILE A 113 15.51 28.27 24.11
C ILE A 113 16.04 29.60 24.57
N ARG A 114 15.27 30.70 24.43
CA ARG A 114 15.67 32.02 24.88
C ARG A 114 15.90 32.10 26.40
N ASN A 115 15.13 31.37 27.18
CA ASN A 115 15.24 31.33 28.64
C ASN A 115 16.25 30.28 29.16
N ASN A 116 16.90 29.53 28.28
CA ASN A 116 17.96 28.59 28.65
C ASN A 116 19.21 28.80 27.76
N PRO A 117 19.79 29.99 27.75
CA PRO A 117 21.00 30.27 26.99
C PRO A 117 22.15 29.37 27.47
N GLY A 118 23.07 29.04 26.59
CA GLY A 118 24.22 28.20 26.90
C GLY A 118 23.99 26.69 26.88
N ARG A 119 22.76 26.22 26.62
CA ARG A 119 22.48 24.78 26.36
C ARG A 119 22.72 24.45 24.90
N SER A 120 23.46 23.38 24.63
CA SER A 120 23.59 22.84 23.30
C SER A 120 22.34 22.06 22.93
N TYR A 121 21.71 22.40 21.79
CA TYR A 121 20.50 21.73 21.25
C TYR A 121 20.85 20.99 19.99
N ASN A 122 21.48 19.82 20.12
CA ASN A 122 21.70 18.94 19.00
C ASN A 122 20.49 17.97 18.86
N LEU A 123 19.60 18.25 17.92
CA LEU A 123 18.39 17.43 17.71
C LEU A 123 18.70 15.99 17.30
N LYS A 124 19.84 15.74 16.64
CA LYS A 124 20.24 14.37 16.25
C LYS A 124 20.64 13.53 17.47
N ARG A 125 21.17 14.17 18.50
CA ARG A 125 21.60 13.50 19.73
C ARG A 125 20.58 13.58 20.86
N MET A 126 19.40 14.10 20.60
CA MET A 126 18.38 14.38 21.62
C MET A 126 18.02 13.13 22.43
N PHE A 127 17.95 12.00 21.77
CA PHE A 127 17.56 10.70 22.35
C PHE A 127 18.70 9.96 23.07
N GLU A 128 19.91 10.51 23.08
CA GLU A 128 21.04 10.01 23.89
C GLU A 128 20.90 10.39 25.37
N PHE A 129 20.00 11.29 25.70
CA PHE A 129 19.74 11.79 27.04
C PHE A 129 18.29 11.50 27.47
N ASP A 130 18.06 11.42 28.77
CA ASP A 130 16.71 11.37 29.34
C ASP A 130 15.95 12.65 28.98
N ILE A 131 14.67 12.46 28.64
CA ILE A 131 13.74 13.55 28.34
C ILE A 131 12.60 13.44 29.33
N GLU A 132 12.64 14.30 30.34
CA GLU A 132 11.63 14.38 31.39
C GLU A 132 11.36 15.82 31.76
N ARG A 133 10.16 16.11 32.23
CA ARG A 133 9.75 17.41 32.68
C ARG A 133 8.59 17.34 33.65
N SER A 134 8.68 18.01 34.78
CA SER A 134 7.62 18.07 35.78
C SER A 134 7.04 16.70 36.14
N GLY A 135 7.90 15.68 36.24
CA GLY A 135 7.50 14.29 36.53
C GLY A 135 7.04 13.48 35.33
N GLU A 136 6.85 14.09 34.15
CA GLU A 136 6.54 13.38 32.93
C GLU A 136 7.82 12.90 32.24
N ILE A 137 7.95 11.58 32.07
CA ILE A 137 9.07 10.95 31.40
C ILE A 137 8.65 10.56 29.99
N ALA A 138 9.12 11.32 28.99
CA ALA A 138 8.86 11.03 27.59
C ALA A 138 9.88 10.06 26.99
N TRP A 139 11.10 10.03 27.50
CA TRP A 139 12.16 9.17 27.01
C TRP A 139 13.19 8.86 28.10
N LYS A 140 13.52 7.59 28.25
CA LYS A 140 14.69 7.12 29.02
C LYS A 140 15.77 6.67 28.04
N ALA A 141 16.95 7.27 28.17
CA ALA A 141 18.10 6.95 27.33
C ALA A 141 18.74 5.60 27.66
N GLY A 142 19.67 5.19 26.79
CA GLY A 142 20.46 3.97 26.96
C GLY A 142 19.79 2.69 26.49
N ASN A 143 20.60 1.63 26.42
CA ASN A 143 20.19 0.34 25.83
C ASN A 143 19.09 -0.40 26.61
N LYS A 144 18.88 -0.07 27.87
CA LYS A 144 17.79 -0.60 28.72
C LYS A 144 16.62 0.38 28.89
N GLY A 145 16.69 1.53 28.21
CA GLY A 145 15.69 2.60 28.28
C GLY A 145 14.49 2.37 27.36
N SER A 146 13.85 3.46 26.99
CA SER A 146 12.62 3.47 26.17
C SER A 146 12.75 2.76 24.82
N ILE A 147 13.97 2.70 24.26
CA ILE A 147 14.23 2.01 23.00
C ILE A 147 13.88 0.51 23.03
N VAL A 148 13.98 -0.14 24.18
CA VAL A 148 13.60 -1.56 24.33
C VAL A 148 12.12 -1.73 24.05
N THR A 149 11.29 -0.87 24.65
CA THR A 149 9.83 -0.88 24.44
C THR A 149 9.50 -0.57 22.97
N VAL A 150 10.19 0.43 22.39
CA VAL A 150 9.99 0.76 20.97
C VAL A 150 10.31 -0.44 20.07
N LYS A 151 11.47 -1.07 20.25
CA LYS A 151 11.85 -2.26 19.46
C LYS A 151 10.86 -3.41 19.65
N LYS A 152 10.37 -3.66 20.88
CA LYS A 152 9.35 -4.69 21.17
C LYS A 152 8.04 -4.40 20.42
N VAL A 153 7.57 -3.15 20.41
CA VAL A 153 6.36 -2.75 19.68
C VAL A 153 6.58 -2.87 18.16
N MET A 154 7.75 -2.46 17.67
CA MET A 154 8.10 -2.54 16.24
C MET A 154 8.19 -4.00 15.72
N GLN A 155 8.38 -4.97 16.60
CA GLN A 155 8.39 -6.40 16.25
C GLN A 155 6.99 -7.00 16.11
N LYS A 156 5.93 -6.31 16.55
CA LYS A 156 4.55 -6.78 16.37
C LYS A 156 4.20 -6.85 14.89
N ASN A 157 3.71 -8.00 14.46
CA ASN A 157 3.46 -8.31 13.06
C ASN A 157 1.97 -8.63 12.77
N ASN A 158 1.05 -8.19 13.63
CA ASN A 158 -0.37 -8.33 13.36
C ASN A 158 -0.77 -7.38 12.24
N ILE A 159 -0.91 -7.92 11.03
CA ILE A 159 -1.34 -7.15 9.87
C ILE A 159 -2.86 -7.03 9.92
N LEU A 160 -3.35 -5.84 10.18
CA LEU A 160 -4.75 -5.50 9.99
C LEU A 160 -4.96 -5.04 8.54
N VAL A 161 -5.93 -5.64 7.87
CA VAL A 161 -6.36 -5.17 6.55
C VAL A 161 -7.31 -4.01 6.78
N THR A 162 -6.85 -2.79 6.54
CA THR A 162 -7.64 -1.58 6.77
C THR A 162 -8.50 -1.25 5.56
N ARG A 163 -9.67 -0.65 5.78
CA ARG A 163 -10.49 -0.13 4.69
C ARG A 163 -9.80 1.06 4.05
N LYS A 164 -9.46 0.94 2.77
CA LYS A 164 -9.01 2.08 1.98
C LYS A 164 -10.21 3.02 1.77
N ALA A 165 -10.06 4.28 2.14
CA ALA A 165 -10.98 5.31 1.72
C ALA A 165 -10.87 5.44 0.19
N TYR A 166 -11.89 4.99 -0.53
CA TYR A 166 -11.92 5.04 -1.98
C TYR A 166 -12.55 6.35 -2.42
N GLU A 167 -11.75 7.19 -3.01
CA GLU A 167 -12.20 8.36 -3.72
C GLU A 167 -12.20 8.04 -5.21
N VAL A 168 -13.37 8.08 -5.85
CA VAL A 168 -13.46 7.95 -7.31
C VAL A 168 -12.82 9.18 -7.94
N LYS A 169 -11.54 9.09 -8.26
CA LYS A 169 -10.81 10.13 -8.99
C LYS A 169 -10.65 9.71 -10.44
N GLY A 170 -11.04 10.59 -11.35
CA GLY A 170 -10.86 10.42 -12.78
C GLY A 170 -12.05 9.86 -13.53
N GLY A 171 -11.81 9.53 -14.80
CA GLY A 171 -12.85 9.03 -15.69
C GLY A 171 -13.43 7.71 -15.19
N LEU A 172 -14.73 7.61 -15.21
CA LEU A 172 -15.50 6.38 -14.91
C LEU A 172 -15.18 5.23 -15.88
N PHE A 173 -14.34 5.46 -16.87
CA PHE A 173 -14.15 4.58 -18.01
C PHE A 173 -12.68 4.20 -18.17
N ASP A 174 -12.46 2.93 -18.47
CA ASP A 174 -11.21 2.41 -18.98
C ASP A 174 -10.88 3.10 -20.32
N GLN A 175 -9.62 3.46 -20.54
CA GLN A 175 -9.14 4.12 -21.76
C GLN A 175 -8.97 3.16 -22.95
N GLN A 176 -9.42 1.91 -22.81
CA GLN A 176 -9.35 0.95 -23.92
C GLN A 176 -10.36 1.30 -25.01
N ILE A 177 -9.86 1.61 -26.19
CA ILE A 177 -10.68 1.92 -27.38
C ILE A 177 -11.28 0.65 -27.94
N MET A 178 -12.60 0.66 -28.14
CA MET A 178 -13.39 -0.47 -28.66
C MET A 178 -14.42 0.02 -29.66
N LYS A 179 -14.93 -0.90 -30.49
CA LYS A 179 -16.07 -0.64 -31.36
C LYS A 179 -17.32 -0.36 -30.54
N LYS A 180 -18.28 0.37 -31.12
CA LYS A 180 -19.56 0.69 -30.48
C LYS A 180 -20.27 -0.59 -30.02
N GLY A 181 -20.69 -0.62 -28.77
CA GLY A 181 -21.43 -1.71 -28.16
C GLY A 181 -22.40 -1.18 -27.10
N LYS A 182 -23.20 -2.09 -26.51
CA LYS A 182 -24.20 -1.73 -25.51
C LYS A 182 -23.50 -1.16 -24.24
N GLY A 183 -23.93 0.00 -23.79
CA GLY A 183 -23.42 0.65 -22.60
C GLY A 183 -22.03 1.28 -22.73
N GLN A 184 -21.48 1.33 -23.92
CA GLN A 184 -20.23 2.03 -24.19
C GLN A 184 -20.48 3.51 -24.49
N VAL A 185 -19.51 4.36 -24.15
CA VAL A 185 -19.56 5.80 -24.43
C VAL A 185 -18.40 6.22 -25.32
N PRO A 186 -18.59 7.25 -26.18
CA PRO A 186 -17.52 7.77 -27.01
C PRO A 186 -16.35 8.27 -26.15
N ILE A 187 -15.13 7.99 -26.58
CA ILE A 187 -13.92 8.57 -26.00
C ILE A 187 -13.84 10.03 -26.42
N LYS A 188 -13.55 10.91 -25.48
CA LYS A 188 -13.27 12.33 -25.71
C LYS A 188 -11.76 12.56 -25.69
N GLY A 189 -11.22 13.30 -26.64
CA GLY A 189 -9.81 13.67 -26.66
C GLY A 189 -9.20 13.63 -28.07
N ASN A 190 -7.90 13.87 -28.15
CA ASN A 190 -7.12 13.97 -29.39
C ASN A 190 -6.29 12.71 -29.70
N ASP A 191 -6.76 11.53 -29.31
CA ASP A 191 -6.07 10.27 -29.62
C ASP A 191 -6.15 10.00 -31.13
N GLU A 192 -5.02 9.76 -31.77
CA GLU A 192 -4.94 9.49 -33.24
C GLU A 192 -5.82 8.30 -33.67
N ARG A 193 -6.06 7.34 -32.76
CA ARG A 193 -6.95 6.20 -32.99
C ARG A 193 -8.41 6.62 -33.14
N LEU A 194 -8.79 7.80 -32.66
CA LEU A 194 -10.15 8.35 -32.81
C LEU A 194 -10.40 8.86 -34.23
N ALA A 195 -9.36 9.20 -34.99
CA ALA A 195 -9.48 9.62 -36.39
C ALA A 195 -9.99 8.48 -37.30
N ASN A 196 -9.81 7.22 -36.91
CA ASN A 196 -10.27 6.05 -37.67
C ASN A 196 -11.20 5.18 -36.80
N ILE A 197 -12.44 5.66 -36.65
CA ILE A 197 -13.48 5.03 -35.83
C ILE A 197 -13.89 3.66 -36.37
N GLU A 198 -13.82 3.45 -37.68
CA GLU A 198 -14.15 2.14 -38.29
C GLU A 198 -13.16 1.07 -37.91
N LYS A 199 -11.87 1.39 -37.87
CA LYS A 199 -10.80 0.47 -37.51
C LYS A 199 -10.72 0.23 -36.01
N TYR A 200 -10.74 1.29 -35.21
CA TYR A 200 -10.47 1.22 -33.77
C TYR A 200 -11.70 1.38 -32.90
N GLY A 201 -12.80 1.90 -33.44
CA GLY A 201 -14.10 1.98 -32.79
C GLY A 201 -14.40 3.24 -32.02
N GLY A 202 -13.45 3.91 -31.41
CA GLY A 202 -13.64 5.19 -30.71
C GLY A 202 -14.50 5.16 -29.45
N TYR A 203 -14.75 4.00 -28.84
CA TYR A 203 -15.59 3.83 -27.65
C TYR A 203 -14.81 3.19 -26.52
N ASN A 204 -15.16 3.55 -25.28
CA ASN A 204 -14.65 2.91 -24.07
C ASN A 204 -15.33 1.57 -23.81
N LYS A 205 -14.63 0.71 -23.06
CA LYS A 205 -15.21 -0.49 -22.46
C LYS A 205 -16.40 -0.12 -21.57
N ALA A 206 -17.45 -0.96 -21.55
CA ALA A 206 -18.59 -0.77 -20.68
C ALA A 206 -18.15 -0.73 -19.20
N ALA A 207 -18.44 0.38 -18.53
CA ALA A 207 -18.13 0.56 -17.13
C ALA A 207 -19.15 -0.19 -16.26
N GLY A 208 -18.67 -0.75 -15.13
CA GLY A 208 -19.51 -1.33 -14.09
C GLY A 208 -19.62 -0.43 -12.89
N THR A 209 -20.66 -0.65 -12.09
CA THR A 209 -20.91 0.12 -10.88
C THR A 209 -20.72 -0.70 -9.61
N TYR A 210 -21.28 -1.90 -9.58
CA TYR A 210 -21.22 -2.84 -8.48
C TYR A 210 -21.57 -4.25 -8.97
N PHE A 211 -21.51 -5.20 -8.07
CA PHE A 211 -21.88 -6.59 -8.30
C PHE A 211 -23.05 -6.99 -7.40
N MET A 212 -23.78 -8.02 -7.80
CA MET A 212 -24.84 -8.66 -7.02
C MET A 212 -24.51 -10.13 -6.82
N LEU A 213 -24.79 -10.67 -5.63
CA LEU A 213 -24.83 -12.12 -5.42
C LEU A 213 -26.21 -12.62 -5.85
N VAL A 214 -26.24 -13.57 -6.76
CA VAL A 214 -27.45 -14.12 -7.35
C VAL A 214 -27.46 -15.64 -7.20
N LYS A 215 -28.56 -16.17 -6.71
CA LYS A 215 -28.90 -17.59 -6.75
C LYS A 215 -29.70 -17.85 -8.04
N SER A 216 -29.39 -18.90 -8.76
CA SER A 216 -30.10 -19.28 -9.98
C SER A 216 -30.00 -20.81 -10.22
N LEU A 217 -30.67 -21.32 -11.23
CA LEU A 217 -30.63 -22.73 -11.59
C LEU A 217 -29.71 -22.95 -12.80
N ASP A 218 -28.87 -23.96 -12.75
CA ASP A 218 -28.10 -24.39 -13.91
C ASP A 218 -28.99 -25.13 -14.93
N LYS A 219 -28.40 -25.55 -16.05
CA LYS A 219 -29.12 -26.30 -17.11
C LYS A 219 -29.71 -27.65 -16.66
N LYS A 220 -29.25 -28.17 -15.51
CA LYS A 220 -29.70 -29.41 -14.90
C LYS A 220 -30.69 -29.19 -13.75
N GLY A 221 -31.11 -27.94 -13.51
CA GLY A 221 -31.98 -27.57 -12.40
C GLY A 221 -31.30 -27.51 -11.04
N LYS A 222 -29.96 -27.59 -10.97
CA LYS A 222 -29.21 -27.47 -9.72
C LYS A 222 -28.99 -26.00 -9.34
N GLU A 223 -29.13 -25.68 -8.07
CA GLU A 223 -28.87 -24.35 -7.55
C GLU A 223 -27.38 -23.99 -7.72
N ILE A 224 -27.16 -22.80 -8.25
CA ILE A 224 -25.83 -22.17 -8.37
C ILE A 224 -25.86 -20.76 -7.81
N ARG A 225 -24.72 -20.30 -7.30
CA ARG A 225 -24.52 -18.93 -6.83
C ARG A 225 -23.47 -18.23 -7.68
N THR A 226 -23.85 -17.07 -8.22
CA THR A 226 -22.98 -16.28 -9.08
C THR A 226 -22.88 -14.84 -8.58
N ILE A 227 -21.71 -14.23 -8.78
CA ILE A 227 -21.51 -12.80 -8.54
C ILE A 227 -21.62 -12.08 -9.88
N GLU A 228 -22.74 -11.40 -10.07
CA GLU A 228 -23.10 -10.76 -11.33
C GLU A 228 -22.81 -9.27 -11.29
N PHE A 229 -22.34 -8.78 -12.39
CA PHE A 229 -21.94 -7.40 -12.61
C PHE A 229 -23.14 -6.55 -13.03
N VAL A 230 -23.25 -5.34 -12.49
CA VAL A 230 -24.24 -4.34 -12.90
C VAL A 230 -23.57 -3.26 -13.73
N PRO A 231 -23.93 -3.12 -15.03
CA PRO A 231 -23.36 -2.08 -15.88
C PRO A 231 -23.89 -0.70 -15.52
N LEU A 232 -23.07 0.33 -15.78
CA LEU A 232 -23.38 1.70 -15.43
C LEU A 232 -24.68 2.22 -16.09
N TYR A 233 -24.93 1.84 -17.34
CA TYR A 233 -26.09 2.30 -18.10
C TYR A 233 -27.42 1.75 -17.59
N LEU A 234 -27.42 0.64 -16.84
CA LEU A 234 -28.61 0.06 -16.22
C LEU A 234 -28.74 0.38 -14.73
N LYS A 235 -27.73 1.00 -14.13
CA LYS A 235 -27.66 1.25 -12.68
C LYS A 235 -28.96 1.85 -12.12
N ASN A 236 -29.41 2.95 -12.69
CA ASN A 236 -30.57 3.66 -12.17
C ASN A 236 -31.86 2.83 -12.31
N GLN A 237 -32.04 2.10 -13.42
CA GLN A 237 -33.20 1.23 -13.62
C GLN A 237 -33.24 0.10 -12.59
N ILE A 238 -32.09 -0.56 -12.38
CA ILE A 238 -31.95 -1.68 -11.43
C ILE A 238 -32.10 -1.20 -9.97
N GLU A 239 -31.61 -0.02 -9.63
CA GLU A 239 -31.74 0.51 -8.26
C GLU A 239 -33.15 0.95 -7.89
N ILE A 240 -33.95 1.36 -8.88
CA ILE A 240 -35.33 1.83 -8.66
C ILE A 240 -36.32 0.65 -8.71
N ASN A 241 -36.10 -0.32 -9.59
CA ASN A 241 -37.06 -1.40 -9.82
C ASN A 241 -36.40 -2.78 -9.77
N HIS A 242 -36.85 -3.60 -8.83
CA HIS A 242 -36.41 -4.99 -8.67
C HIS A 242 -36.68 -5.85 -9.92
N GLU A 243 -37.80 -5.65 -10.58
CA GLU A 243 -38.15 -6.37 -11.82
C GLU A 243 -37.15 -6.08 -12.93
N SER A 244 -36.66 -4.85 -13.05
CA SER A 244 -35.61 -4.50 -14.01
C SER A 244 -34.29 -5.25 -13.73
N ALA A 245 -33.97 -5.51 -12.47
CA ALA A 245 -32.83 -6.31 -12.10
C ALA A 245 -33.00 -7.78 -12.51
N ILE A 246 -34.17 -8.36 -12.23
CA ILE A 246 -34.51 -9.75 -12.64
C ILE A 246 -34.50 -9.88 -14.17
N GLN A 247 -35.10 -8.91 -14.87
CA GLN A 247 -35.09 -8.89 -16.34
C GLN A 247 -33.66 -8.86 -16.91
N TYR A 248 -32.80 -8.01 -16.37
CA TYR A 248 -31.39 -7.97 -16.75
C TYR A 248 -30.68 -9.30 -16.51
N LEU A 249 -30.88 -9.91 -15.33
CA LEU A 249 -30.27 -11.20 -14.98
C LEU A 249 -30.74 -12.33 -15.89
N THR A 250 -32.00 -12.34 -16.23
CA THR A 250 -32.61 -13.37 -17.12
C THR A 250 -32.20 -13.16 -18.56
N GLN A 251 -32.44 -11.94 -19.12
CA GLN A 251 -32.29 -11.72 -20.56
C GLN A 251 -30.86 -11.46 -21.00
N GLU A 252 -30.09 -10.67 -20.21
CA GLU A 252 -28.74 -10.29 -20.61
C GLU A 252 -27.67 -11.19 -19.98
N ARG A 253 -27.91 -11.73 -18.78
CA ARG A 253 -26.98 -12.65 -18.13
C ARG A 253 -27.33 -14.13 -18.40
N GLY A 254 -28.54 -14.42 -18.89
CA GLY A 254 -28.97 -15.77 -19.23
C GLY A 254 -29.16 -16.68 -18.01
N LEU A 255 -29.50 -16.12 -16.86
CA LEU A 255 -29.74 -16.90 -15.64
C LEU A 255 -31.17 -17.41 -15.57
N ASN A 256 -31.34 -18.67 -15.14
CA ASN A 256 -32.65 -19.29 -14.94
C ASN A 256 -33.14 -19.06 -13.52
N SER A 257 -34.36 -18.50 -13.37
CA SER A 257 -35.00 -18.21 -12.07
C SER A 257 -34.05 -17.48 -11.09
N PRO A 258 -33.51 -16.32 -11.48
CA PRO A 258 -32.55 -15.61 -10.62
C PRO A 258 -33.24 -15.00 -9.40
N GLU A 259 -32.60 -15.17 -8.22
CA GLU A 259 -32.95 -14.55 -6.95
C GLU A 259 -31.74 -13.75 -6.45
N ILE A 260 -31.95 -12.47 -6.11
CA ILE A 260 -30.87 -11.60 -5.62
C ILE A 260 -30.72 -11.77 -4.11
N LEU A 261 -29.61 -12.41 -3.69
CA LEU A 261 -29.29 -12.65 -2.27
C LEU A 261 -28.59 -11.44 -1.64
N LEU A 262 -27.74 -10.74 -2.39
CA LEU A 262 -27.06 -9.52 -1.94
C LEU A 262 -27.00 -8.53 -3.10
N SER A 263 -27.67 -7.39 -2.93
CA SER A 263 -27.94 -6.45 -4.02
C SER A 263 -26.76 -5.56 -4.39
N LYS A 264 -25.76 -5.37 -3.51
CA LYS A 264 -24.75 -4.35 -3.73
C LYS A 264 -23.38 -4.72 -3.16
N ILE A 265 -22.51 -5.25 -4.01
CA ILE A 265 -21.10 -5.52 -3.70
C ILE A 265 -20.27 -4.55 -4.53
N LYS A 266 -19.63 -3.58 -3.88
CA LYS A 266 -18.85 -2.54 -4.55
C LYS A 266 -17.45 -3.03 -4.94
N ILE A 267 -16.81 -2.36 -5.89
CA ILE A 267 -15.37 -2.46 -6.11
C ILE A 267 -14.65 -2.08 -4.81
N ASP A 268 -13.48 -2.67 -4.57
CA ASP A 268 -12.73 -2.56 -3.32
C ASP A 268 -13.46 -3.13 -2.08
N THR A 269 -14.48 -3.98 -2.27
CA THR A 269 -15.00 -4.81 -1.18
C THR A 269 -13.97 -5.89 -0.83
N LEU A 270 -13.73 -6.08 0.46
CA LEU A 270 -12.84 -7.12 0.97
C LEU A 270 -13.57 -8.45 0.99
N PHE A 271 -12.99 -9.43 0.32
CA PHE A 271 -13.41 -10.83 0.34
C PHE A 271 -12.44 -11.67 1.15
N LYS A 272 -12.95 -12.72 1.77
CA LYS A 272 -12.15 -13.79 2.34
C LYS A 272 -12.57 -15.09 1.65
N VAL A 273 -11.66 -15.69 0.91
CA VAL A 273 -11.92 -16.92 0.16
C VAL A 273 -10.94 -17.98 0.65
N ASP A 274 -11.47 -19.05 1.24
CA ASP A 274 -10.71 -20.13 1.86
C ASP A 274 -9.60 -19.63 2.82
N GLY A 275 -9.87 -18.52 3.54
CA GLY A 275 -8.93 -17.87 4.47
C GLY A 275 -8.08 -16.75 3.85
N PHE A 276 -7.98 -16.64 2.53
CA PHE A 276 -7.21 -15.60 1.86
C PHE A 276 -8.02 -14.31 1.70
N LYS A 277 -7.53 -13.20 2.25
CA LYS A 277 -8.15 -11.87 2.12
C LYS A 277 -7.70 -11.20 0.82
N MET A 278 -8.65 -10.71 0.02
CA MET A 278 -8.41 -10.05 -1.26
C MET A 278 -9.49 -9.03 -1.60
N TRP A 279 -9.13 -8.00 -2.34
CA TRP A 279 -10.00 -6.91 -2.74
C TRP A 279 -10.58 -7.15 -4.13
N LEU A 280 -11.90 -7.08 -4.27
CA LEU A 280 -12.55 -7.13 -5.59
C LEU A 280 -12.17 -5.89 -6.39
N SER A 281 -11.46 -6.05 -7.51
CA SER A 281 -11.00 -4.93 -8.32
C SER A 281 -11.71 -4.79 -9.67
N GLY A 282 -12.44 -5.81 -10.11
CA GLY A 282 -13.17 -5.76 -11.38
C GLY A 282 -13.54 -7.15 -11.89
N ARG A 283 -13.75 -7.23 -13.22
CA ARG A 283 -14.04 -8.47 -13.91
C ARG A 283 -13.48 -8.50 -15.33
N THR A 284 -13.34 -9.70 -15.88
CA THR A 284 -13.13 -9.94 -17.29
C THR A 284 -13.93 -11.18 -17.71
N GLY A 285 -14.85 -11.03 -18.66
CA GLY A 285 -15.79 -12.10 -18.99
C GLY A 285 -16.59 -12.57 -17.76
N ASN A 286 -16.51 -13.86 -17.46
CA ASN A 286 -17.11 -14.50 -16.28
C ASN A 286 -16.11 -14.68 -15.14
N GLN A 287 -15.00 -13.97 -15.15
CA GLN A 287 -14.03 -14.00 -14.07
C GLN A 287 -14.04 -12.70 -13.28
N LEU A 288 -14.05 -12.82 -11.97
CA LEU A 288 -13.78 -11.74 -11.04
C LEU A 288 -12.26 -11.53 -10.93
N ILE A 289 -11.84 -10.29 -10.87
CA ILE A 289 -10.43 -9.91 -10.72
C ILE A 289 -10.24 -9.36 -9.31
N PHE A 290 -9.22 -9.86 -8.64
CA PHE A 290 -8.89 -9.45 -7.28
C PHE A 290 -7.48 -8.89 -7.18
N LYS A 291 -7.25 -8.06 -6.15
CA LYS A 291 -5.94 -7.70 -5.63
C LYS A 291 -5.79 -8.35 -4.26
N GLY A 292 -4.67 -8.99 -3.99
CA GLY A 292 -4.42 -9.56 -2.66
C GLY A 292 -4.27 -8.47 -1.61
N ALA A 293 -4.82 -8.70 -0.43
CA ALA A 293 -4.40 -7.97 0.74
C ALA A 293 -2.98 -8.44 1.08
N ASN A 294 -2.00 -7.54 1.01
CA ASN A 294 -0.60 -7.90 1.21
C ASN A 294 -0.36 -8.36 2.66
N GLN A 295 -0.10 -9.65 2.81
CA GLN A 295 0.05 -10.33 4.11
C GLN A 295 1.47 -10.89 4.31
N LEU A 296 2.45 -10.48 3.51
CA LEU A 296 3.83 -10.93 3.61
C LEU A 296 4.49 -10.41 4.91
N ILE A 297 5.03 -11.33 5.69
CA ILE A 297 5.80 -11.03 6.91
C ILE A 297 7.19 -11.64 6.74
N LEU A 298 8.22 -10.81 6.89
CA LEU A 298 9.63 -11.19 6.84
C LEU A 298 10.32 -10.84 8.16
N SER A 299 11.36 -11.58 8.49
CA SER A 299 12.30 -11.22 9.55
C SER A 299 13.04 -9.91 9.22
N HIS A 300 13.73 -9.33 10.20
CA HIS A 300 14.51 -8.11 9.97
C HIS A 300 15.60 -8.30 8.90
N GLN A 301 16.29 -9.44 8.91
CA GLN A 301 17.35 -9.75 7.96
C GLN A 301 16.80 -9.92 6.54
N GLU A 302 15.75 -10.73 6.36
CA GLU A 302 15.09 -10.93 5.07
C GLU A 302 14.51 -9.64 4.50
N ALA A 303 13.89 -8.81 5.36
CA ALA A 303 13.39 -7.50 4.98
C ALA A 303 14.50 -6.52 4.57
N ALA A 304 15.69 -6.63 5.16
CA ALA A 304 16.86 -5.83 4.76
C ALA A 304 17.37 -6.23 3.37
N ILE A 305 17.42 -7.54 3.08
CA ILE A 305 17.76 -8.05 1.74
C ILE A 305 16.72 -7.56 0.72
N LEU A 306 15.43 -7.73 1.01
CA LEU A 306 14.36 -7.25 0.14
C LEU A 306 14.48 -5.76 -0.16
N LYS A 307 14.78 -4.94 0.86
CA LYS A 307 14.99 -3.49 0.66
C LYS A 307 16.14 -3.19 -0.31
N GLY A 308 17.23 -3.94 -0.24
CA GLY A 308 18.35 -3.82 -1.16
C GLY A 308 17.95 -4.18 -2.60
N VAL A 309 17.24 -5.31 -2.77
CA VAL A 309 16.69 -5.77 -4.05
C VAL A 309 15.79 -4.69 -4.68
N VAL A 310 14.79 -4.22 -3.96
CA VAL A 310 13.86 -3.20 -4.46
C VAL A 310 14.58 -1.89 -4.80
N LYS A 311 15.53 -1.46 -3.97
CA LYS A 311 16.34 -0.27 -4.23
C LYS A 311 17.12 -0.38 -5.55
N TYR A 312 17.73 -1.54 -5.80
CA TYR A 312 18.45 -1.79 -7.06
C TYR A 312 17.48 -1.76 -8.24
N VAL A 313 16.37 -2.50 -8.18
CA VAL A 313 15.40 -2.58 -9.28
C VAL A 313 14.80 -1.21 -9.61
N ASN A 314 14.46 -0.40 -8.60
CA ASN A 314 13.99 0.98 -8.83
C ASN A 314 15.04 1.83 -9.55
N ARG A 315 16.32 1.75 -9.12
CA ARG A 315 17.42 2.44 -9.81
C ARG A 315 17.61 1.95 -11.25
N LYS A 316 17.43 0.64 -11.49
CA LYS A 316 17.50 0.04 -12.84
C LYS A 316 16.36 0.48 -13.73
N ASN A 317 15.16 0.68 -13.18
CA ASN A 317 14.01 1.22 -13.91
C ASN A 317 14.18 2.69 -14.30
N GLU A 318 14.83 3.49 -13.46
CA GLU A 318 15.16 4.90 -13.74
C GLU A 318 16.34 5.02 -14.72
N ASN A 319 17.33 4.16 -14.59
CA ASN A 319 18.52 4.11 -15.45
C ASN A 319 18.82 2.66 -15.86
N LYS A 320 18.57 2.34 -17.13
CA LYS A 320 18.78 1.00 -17.69
C LYS A 320 20.23 0.47 -17.56
N ASP A 321 21.20 1.37 -17.52
CA ASP A 321 22.62 1.04 -17.38
C ASP A 321 23.08 0.87 -15.93
N ALA A 322 22.17 1.05 -14.95
CA ALA A 322 22.51 0.86 -13.55
C ALA A 322 22.94 -0.59 -13.27
N LYS A 323 24.11 -0.72 -12.64
CA LYS A 323 24.68 -2.00 -12.22
C LYS A 323 24.55 -2.19 -10.70
N LEU A 324 24.54 -3.43 -10.29
CA LEU A 324 24.64 -3.79 -8.90
C LEU A 324 26.07 -3.49 -8.41
N SER A 325 26.21 -2.81 -7.28
CA SER A 325 27.51 -2.48 -6.70
C SER A 325 27.74 -3.27 -5.41
N GLU A 326 28.97 -3.42 -5.00
CA GLU A 326 29.32 -4.04 -3.70
C GLU A 326 28.63 -3.33 -2.53
N ARG A 327 28.43 -2.00 -2.62
CA ARG A 327 27.74 -1.21 -1.61
C ARG A 327 26.26 -1.58 -1.43
N ASP A 328 25.65 -2.21 -2.43
CA ASP A 328 24.26 -2.70 -2.34
C ASP A 328 24.21 -3.95 -1.45
N GLY A 329 25.34 -4.63 -1.23
CA GLY A 329 25.50 -5.79 -0.35
C GLY A 329 24.65 -7.01 -0.74
N MET A 330 24.33 -7.13 -2.03
CA MET A 330 23.52 -8.23 -2.58
C MET A 330 24.44 -9.34 -3.08
N THR A 331 24.76 -10.29 -2.21
CA THR A 331 25.52 -11.50 -2.55
C THR A 331 24.58 -12.58 -3.04
N GLU A 332 25.10 -13.50 -3.84
CA GLU A 332 24.34 -14.68 -4.33
C GLU A 332 23.68 -15.45 -3.18
N GLU A 333 24.41 -15.65 -2.07
CA GLU A 333 23.87 -16.32 -0.87
C GLU A 333 22.61 -15.61 -0.31
N LYS A 334 22.66 -14.28 -0.17
CA LYS A 334 21.51 -13.49 0.32
C LYS A 334 20.34 -13.51 -0.63
N LEU A 335 20.61 -13.45 -1.93
CA LEU A 335 19.56 -13.48 -2.95
C LEU A 335 18.89 -14.86 -2.99
N LEU A 336 19.67 -15.92 -2.87
CA LEU A 336 19.16 -17.29 -2.76
C LEU A 336 18.37 -17.50 -1.46
N GLN A 337 18.86 -16.98 -0.33
CA GLN A 337 18.15 -17.00 0.94
C GLN A 337 16.77 -16.33 0.80
N LEU A 338 16.69 -15.16 0.16
CA LEU A 338 15.40 -14.47 -0.03
C LEU A 338 14.48 -15.24 -0.99
N TYR A 339 15.01 -15.88 -2.03
CA TYR A 339 14.24 -16.73 -2.92
C TYR A 339 13.60 -17.90 -2.16
N ASP A 340 14.40 -18.62 -1.38
CA ASP A 340 13.94 -19.77 -0.59
C ASP A 340 12.94 -19.31 0.49
N THR A 341 13.17 -18.14 1.11
CA THR A 341 12.18 -17.52 2.01
C THR A 341 10.87 -17.23 1.31
N PHE A 342 10.90 -16.66 0.12
CA PHE A 342 9.67 -16.38 -0.65
C PHE A 342 8.94 -17.67 -1.00
N LEU A 343 9.65 -18.70 -1.42
CA LEU A 343 9.06 -19.99 -1.73
C LEU A 343 8.41 -20.63 -0.50
N ASP A 344 9.07 -20.58 0.66
CA ASP A 344 8.52 -21.01 1.95
C ASP A 344 7.26 -20.25 2.32
N LYS A 345 7.28 -18.89 2.25
CA LYS A 345 6.12 -18.06 2.56
C LYS A 345 4.94 -18.32 1.62
N LEU A 346 5.20 -18.54 0.33
CA LEU A 346 4.15 -18.91 -0.62
C LEU A 346 3.56 -20.28 -0.30
N SER A 347 4.39 -21.26 0.07
CA SER A 347 4.00 -22.66 0.27
C SER A 347 3.29 -22.88 1.60
N ASN A 348 3.74 -22.21 2.66
CA ASN A 348 3.35 -22.52 4.05
C ASN A 348 2.45 -21.45 4.69
N THR A 349 1.87 -20.56 3.90
CA THR A 349 0.91 -19.55 4.38
C THR A 349 -0.37 -19.55 3.54
N VAL A 350 -1.25 -18.59 3.79
CA VAL A 350 -2.52 -18.40 3.05
C VAL A 350 -2.34 -18.26 1.53
N TYR A 351 -1.15 -17.89 1.07
CA TYR A 351 -0.85 -17.77 -0.37
C TYR A 351 -0.90 -19.10 -1.11
N SER A 352 -0.59 -20.23 -0.45
CA SER A 352 -0.62 -21.57 -1.06
C SER A 352 -1.99 -21.93 -1.63
N ILE A 353 -3.06 -21.38 -1.08
CA ILE A 353 -4.44 -21.64 -1.50
C ILE A 353 -4.71 -21.12 -2.92
N ARG A 354 -4.09 -20.00 -3.29
CA ARG A 354 -4.37 -19.31 -4.57
C ARG A 354 -3.21 -19.30 -5.55
N LEU A 355 -1.99 -19.58 -5.11
CA LEU A 355 -0.77 -19.47 -5.91
C LEU A 355 -0.07 -20.82 -6.12
N SER A 356 -0.78 -21.94 -6.05
CA SER A 356 -0.22 -23.28 -6.19
C SER A 356 0.55 -23.51 -7.51
N ALA A 357 0.03 -23.00 -8.63
CA ALA A 357 0.71 -23.09 -9.93
C ALA A 357 2.02 -22.29 -9.95
N GLN A 358 2.03 -21.11 -9.31
CA GLN A 358 3.21 -20.26 -9.20
C GLN A 358 4.26 -20.90 -8.29
N ILE A 359 3.85 -21.50 -7.18
CA ILE A 359 4.72 -22.26 -6.27
C ILE A 359 5.40 -23.38 -7.02
N LYS A 360 4.64 -24.17 -7.78
CA LYS A 360 5.18 -25.25 -8.62
C LYS A 360 6.24 -24.70 -9.60
N THR A 361 5.90 -23.61 -10.31
CA THR A 361 6.85 -22.97 -11.24
C THR A 361 8.15 -22.56 -10.54
N LEU A 362 8.06 -21.88 -9.39
CA LEU A 362 9.25 -21.44 -8.66
C LEU A 362 10.08 -22.62 -8.16
N THR A 363 9.45 -23.68 -7.64
CA THR A 363 10.14 -24.91 -7.21
C THR A 363 10.91 -25.55 -8.36
N GLU A 364 10.27 -25.75 -9.51
CA GLU A 364 10.90 -26.39 -10.69
C GLU A 364 11.99 -25.52 -11.32
N LYS A 365 11.91 -24.21 -11.21
CA LYS A 365 12.83 -23.25 -11.84
C LYS A 365 13.92 -22.71 -10.90
N ARG A 366 14.03 -23.25 -9.68
CA ARG A 366 15.04 -22.80 -8.70
C ARG A 366 16.48 -22.92 -9.24
N ALA A 367 16.81 -24.01 -9.94
CA ALA A 367 18.14 -24.18 -10.55
C ALA A 367 18.44 -23.09 -11.61
N LYS A 368 17.43 -22.68 -12.38
CA LYS A 368 17.58 -21.56 -13.33
C LYS A 368 17.82 -20.24 -12.63
N PHE A 369 17.15 -19.99 -11.51
CA PHE A 369 17.38 -18.79 -10.70
C PHE A 369 18.83 -18.72 -10.20
N ILE A 370 19.38 -19.81 -9.72
CA ILE A 370 20.78 -19.90 -9.25
C ILE A 370 21.76 -19.57 -10.38
N GLY A 371 21.49 -19.98 -11.61
CA GLY A 371 22.36 -19.71 -12.77
C GLY A 371 22.24 -18.30 -13.35
N LEU A 372 21.42 -17.41 -12.79
CA LEU A 372 21.30 -16.02 -13.24
C LEU A 372 22.40 -15.14 -12.62
N SER A 373 22.68 -14.00 -13.27
CA SER A 373 23.45 -12.92 -12.66
C SER A 373 22.74 -12.37 -11.41
N ASN A 374 23.48 -11.78 -10.46
CA ASN A 374 22.90 -11.17 -9.27
C ASN A 374 21.90 -10.04 -9.63
N GLU A 375 22.14 -9.34 -10.73
CA GLU A 375 21.23 -8.34 -11.28
C GLU A 375 19.89 -8.95 -11.68
N ASP A 376 19.92 -10.03 -12.44
CA ASP A 376 18.73 -10.74 -12.91
C ASP A 376 17.99 -11.44 -11.75
N GLN A 377 18.75 -11.97 -10.77
CA GLN A 377 18.17 -12.50 -9.54
C GLN A 377 17.39 -11.43 -8.77
N CYS A 378 17.91 -10.20 -8.66
CA CYS A 378 17.17 -9.09 -8.06
C CYS A 378 15.87 -8.78 -8.82
N ILE A 379 15.91 -8.80 -10.16
CA ILE A 379 14.70 -8.57 -10.98
C ILE A 379 13.67 -9.68 -10.71
N VAL A 380 14.08 -10.95 -10.72
CA VAL A 380 13.16 -12.07 -10.43
C VAL A 380 12.58 -11.98 -9.04
N LEU A 381 13.37 -11.65 -8.02
CA LEU A 381 12.89 -11.48 -6.64
C LEU A 381 11.86 -10.36 -6.51
N ASN A 382 12.07 -9.25 -7.22
CA ASN A 382 11.09 -8.17 -7.26
C ASN A 382 9.79 -8.60 -7.96
N GLU A 383 9.89 -9.41 -9.01
CA GLU A 383 8.71 -9.98 -9.67
C GLU A 383 7.96 -10.98 -8.75
N ILE A 384 8.68 -11.80 -7.97
CA ILE A 384 8.05 -12.68 -6.98
C ILE A 384 7.34 -11.84 -5.88
N LEU A 385 7.91 -10.72 -5.47
CA LEU A 385 7.25 -9.79 -4.53
C LEU A 385 5.89 -9.33 -5.06
N HIS A 386 5.76 -9.07 -6.36
CA HIS A 386 4.49 -8.71 -6.99
C HIS A 386 3.43 -9.82 -6.88
N MET A 387 3.82 -11.09 -6.77
CA MET A 387 2.88 -12.19 -6.51
C MET A 387 2.24 -12.07 -5.13
N PHE A 388 3.00 -11.68 -4.11
CA PHE A 388 2.45 -11.41 -2.77
C PHE A 388 1.48 -10.22 -2.76
N GLN A 389 1.74 -9.23 -3.60
CA GLN A 389 0.87 -8.07 -3.77
C GLN A 389 -0.33 -8.35 -4.66
N CYS A 390 -0.31 -9.47 -5.39
CA CYS A 390 -1.34 -9.90 -6.34
C CYS A 390 -1.77 -8.79 -7.32
N GLN A 391 -0.80 -8.03 -7.79
CA GLN A 391 -1.06 -6.94 -8.73
C GLN A 391 -1.26 -7.49 -10.15
N SER A 392 -2.28 -6.97 -10.83
CA SER A 392 -2.55 -7.33 -12.23
C SER A 392 -1.40 -6.92 -13.15
N GLY A 393 -1.00 -7.81 -14.06
CA GLY A 393 0.04 -7.54 -15.07
C GLY A 393 1.47 -7.60 -14.54
N SER A 394 1.69 -7.99 -13.29
CA SER A 394 3.00 -8.11 -12.66
C SER A 394 3.39 -9.57 -12.41
N ALA A 395 4.57 -9.80 -11.91
CA ALA A 395 5.24 -11.09 -11.75
C ALA A 395 5.62 -11.75 -13.08
N ASN A 396 6.52 -11.08 -13.80
CA ASN A 396 7.13 -11.61 -15.01
C ASN A 396 8.27 -12.58 -14.68
N LEU A 397 8.01 -13.86 -14.80
CA LEU A 397 8.97 -14.94 -14.49
C LEU A 397 9.73 -15.45 -15.72
N LYS A 398 9.70 -14.75 -16.85
CA LYS A 398 10.35 -15.21 -18.11
C LYS A 398 11.85 -15.47 -17.95
N LEU A 399 12.56 -14.70 -17.13
CA LEU A 399 13.99 -14.90 -16.88
C LEU A 399 14.32 -16.31 -16.36
N ILE A 400 13.43 -16.88 -15.58
CA ILE A 400 13.56 -18.27 -15.10
C ILE A 400 12.79 -19.28 -15.97
N GLY A 401 12.21 -18.83 -17.10
CA GLY A 401 11.40 -19.67 -17.99
C GLY A 401 9.99 -19.95 -17.46
N GLY A 402 9.46 -19.07 -16.65
CA GLY A 402 8.07 -19.04 -16.19
C GLY A 402 7.16 -18.14 -17.03
N PRO A 403 5.89 -17.97 -16.65
CA PRO A 403 4.93 -17.11 -17.34
C PRO A 403 5.27 -15.61 -17.18
N GLY A 404 4.84 -14.80 -18.16
CA GLY A 404 5.02 -13.34 -18.12
C GLY A 404 4.02 -12.58 -17.26
N SER A 405 3.02 -13.25 -16.67
CA SER A 405 1.96 -12.64 -15.85
C SER A 405 1.51 -13.63 -14.78
N ALA A 406 2.33 -13.85 -13.76
CA ALA A 406 2.08 -14.85 -12.72
C ALA A 406 1.29 -14.33 -11.51
N GLY A 407 1.13 -13.01 -11.36
CA GLY A 407 0.58 -12.40 -10.15
C GLY A 407 -0.92 -12.11 -10.16
N ILE A 408 -1.63 -12.36 -11.25
CA ILE A 408 -3.05 -12.00 -11.39
C ILE A 408 -3.90 -13.00 -10.61
N LEU A 409 -4.69 -12.49 -9.65
CA LEU A 409 -5.73 -13.27 -8.99
C LEU A 409 -7.05 -13.14 -9.74
N VAL A 410 -7.51 -14.26 -10.27
CA VAL A 410 -8.82 -14.37 -10.91
C VAL A 410 -9.61 -15.52 -10.30
N MET A 411 -10.93 -15.40 -10.26
CA MET A 411 -11.85 -16.42 -9.80
C MET A 411 -13.08 -16.43 -10.70
N ASN A 412 -13.64 -17.60 -11.00
CA ASN A 412 -14.92 -17.68 -11.70
C ASN A 412 -16.01 -16.93 -10.90
N ASN A 413 -16.91 -16.23 -11.57
CA ASN A 413 -18.04 -15.55 -10.93
C ASN A 413 -19.07 -16.55 -10.34
N ASN A 414 -19.07 -17.82 -10.80
CA ASN A 414 -19.79 -18.89 -10.14
C ASN A 414 -18.99 -19.37 -8.92
N ILE A 415 -19.50 -19.04 -7.73
CA ILE A 415 -18.86 -19.33 -6.44
C ILE A 415 -19.33 -20.64 -5.80
N THR A 416 -20.23 -21.38 -6.43
CA THR A 416 -20.85 -22.59 -5.88
C THR A 416 -19.84 -23.66 -5.46
N ALA A 417 -18.67 -23.71 -6.10
CA ALA A 417 -17.59 -24.65 -5.78
C ALA A 417 -16.64 -24.18 -4.67
N CYS A 418 -16.78 -22.94 -4.18
CA CYS A 418 -15.95 -22.45 -3.09
C CYS A 418 -16.31 -23.15 -1.79
N LYS A 419 -15.30 -23.55 -1.00
CA LYS A 419 -15.53 -24.14 0.33
C LYS A 419 -15.99 -23.06 1.32
N GLN A 420 -15.36 -21.90 1.27
CA GLN A 420 -15.72 -20.75 2.10
C GLN A 420 -15.48 -19.47 1.29
N ILE A 421 -16.50 -18.64 1.20
CA ILE A 421 -16.40 -17.31 0.59
C ILE A 421 -17.27 -16.33 1.33
N SER A 422 -16.67 -15.23 1.77
CA SER A 422 -17.33 -14.24 2.59
C SER A 422 -16.97 -12.82 2.11
N VAL A 423 -17.89 -11.89 2.31
CA VAL A 423 -17.64 -10.46 2.25
C VAL A 423 -17.35 -9.95 3.65
N ILE A 424 -16.32 -9.16 3.82
CA ILE A 424 -15.95 -8.56 5.09
C ILE A 424 -16.31 -7.07 5.07
N ASN A 425 -17.25 -6.71 5.95
CA ASN A 425 -17.50 -5.32 6.30
C ASN A 425 -16.64 -4.96 7.50
N GLN A 426 -15.83 -3.91 7.36
CA GLN A 426 -14.89 -3.53 8.43
C GLN A 426 -14.98 -2.05 8.77
N SER A 427 -14.59 -1.74 10.01
CA SER A 427 -14.33 -0.37 10.42
C SER A 427 -13.17 0.22 9.59
N PRO A 428 -13.04 1.56 9.53
CA PRO A 428 -11.92 2.19 8.81
C PRO A 428 -10.54 1.70 9.27
N THR A 429 -10.41 1.34 10.54
CA THR A 429 -9.16 0.84 11.13
C THR A 429 -8.92 -0.65 10.90
N GLY A 430 -9.93 -1.41 10.46
CA GLY A 430 -9.87 -2.87 10.34
C GLY A 430 -9.88 -3.62 11.67
N ILE A 431 -10.14 -2.93 12.80
CA ILE A 431 -10.20 -3.57 14.13
C ILE A 431 -11.50 -4.33 14.31
N TYR A 432 -12.61 -3.77 13.81
CA TYR A 432 -13.91 -4.40 13.86
C TYR A 432 -14.27 -4.91 12.48
N GLU A 433 -14.56 -6.20 12.38
CA GLU A 433 -14.96 -6.88 11.14
C GLU A 433 -16.27 -7.61 11.35
N LYS A 434 -17.18 -7.50 10.36
CA LYS A 434 -18.40 -8.31 10.24
C LYS A 434 -18.28 -9.12 8.98
N GLU A 435 -18.17 -10.43 9.12
CA GLU A 435 -18.12 -11.39 8.02
C GLU A 435 -19.54 -11.80 7.61
N ILE A 436 -19.82 -11.78 6.31
CA ILE A 436 -21.06 -12.25 5.69
C ILE A 436 -20.69 -13.43 4.81
N ASP A 437 -21.06 -14.62 5.22
CA ASP A 437 -20.83 -15.86 4.47
C ASP A 437 -21.82 -15.92 3.29
N LEU A 438 -21.26 -15.84 2.06
CA LEU A 438 -22.07 -15.82 0.82
C LEU A 438 -22.68 -17.19 0.48
N MET A 439 -22.21 -18.25 1.11
CA MET A 439 -22.75 -19.60 0.91
C MET A 439 -23.95 -19.87 1.83
N LYS A 440 -24.18 -19.04 2.84
CA LYS A 440 -25.27 -19.19 3.82
C LYS A 440 -26.42 -18.20 3.60
N LEU A 441 -26.28 -17.29 2.65
CA LEU A 441 -27.36 -16.36 2.24
C LEU A 441 -28.46 -17.05 1.45
#